data_fb715dfc5ef6fd11d9928e9d85d5d07b
#
_entry.id   fb715dfc5ef6fd11d9928e9d85d5d07b
#
_cell.length_a   1.000
_cell.length_b   1.000
_cell.length_c   1.000
_cell.angle_alpha   90.00
_cell.angle_beta   90.00
_cell.angle_gamma   90.00
#
_symmetry.space_group_name_H-M   'P 1'
#
loop_
_entity.id
_entity.type
_entity.pdbx_description
1 polymer ?
#
loop_
_entity_poly.entity_id
_entity_poly.type
_entity_poly.pdbx_seq_one_letter_code
_entity_poly.pdbx_strand_id
1 'polypeptide(L)'
;MELLSNFINGDYVNPKSNNYLDVFEPATGQVYCQVPNSNGDDIHLAVNSAIDAFPEWSSLSLDERSVYLKTIAEMIESRLDEFAKYESRDTGKPISL
;
A
#
# COMPACT_ATOMS: atom_id res chain seq x y z
N MET A 1 2.30 17.12 -8.34
CA MET A 1 1.91 15.68 -8.52
C MET A 1 2.59 14.84 -7.47
N GLU A 2 1.85 13.99 -6.79
CA GLU A 2 2.40 13.14 -5.74
C GLU A 2 3.12 11.93 -6.34
N LEU A 3 4.31 11.63 -5.82
CA LEU A 3 5.03 10.39 -6.10
C LEU A 3 4.81 9.44 -4.93
N LEU A 4 4.20 8.29 -5.22
CA LEU A 4 4.07 7.25 -4.22
C LEU A 4 5.37 6.44 -4.13
N SER A 5 5.57 5.77 -3.03
CA SER A 5 6.76 4.96 -2.78
C SER A 5 6.37 3.54 -2.41
N ASN A 6 7.29 2.61 -2.56
CA ASN A 6 7.14 1.28 -1.98
C ASN A 6 7.28 1.38 -0.46
N PHE A 7 6.60 0.49 0.25
CA PHE A 7 6.76 0.36 1.70
C PHE A 7 7.39 -1.00 1.98
N ILE A 8 8.66 -0.99 2.37
CA ILE A 8 9.44 -2.23 2.57
C ILE A 8 10.21 -2.12 3.87
N ASN A 9 10.10 -3.14 4.71
CA ASN A 9 10.80 -3.23 5.99
C ASN A 9 10.59 -2.02 6.89
N GLY A 10 9.35 -1.52 6.93
CA GLY A 10 8.98 -0.39 7.78
C GLY A 10 9.32 0.98 7.23
N ASP A 11 9.87 1.08 6.03
CA ASP A 11 10.29 2.35 5.43
C ASP A 11 9.67 2.58 4.06
N TYR A 12 9.46 3.85 3.72
CA TYR A 12 9.11 4.25 2.36
C TYR A 12 10.38 4.33 1.53
N VAL A 13 10.42 3.56 0.44
CA VAL A 13 11.59 3.49 -0.44
C VAL A 13 11.19 3.70 -1.89
N ASN A 14 11.99 4.46 -2.62
CA ASN A 14 11.78 4.65 -4.05
C ASN A 14 12.17 3.39 -4.83
N PRO A 15 11.59 3.18 -6.03
CA PRO A 15 12.03 2.06 -6.86
C PRO A 15 13.49 2.24 -7.26
N LYS A 16 14.23 1.13 -7.30
CA LYS A 16 15.68 1.15 -7.61
C LYS A 16 16.01 1.80 -8.95
N SER A 17 15.15 1.62 -9.93
CA SER A 17 15.31 2.19 -11.26
C SER A 17 14.88 3.66 -11.36
N ASN A 18 14.23 4.21 -10.34
CA ASN A 18 13.57 5.51 -10.36
C ASN A 18 12.52 5.67 -11.46
N ASN A 19 11.93 4.55 -11.89
CA ASN A 19 10.86 4.56 -12.88
C ASN A 19 9.50 4.55 -12.18
N TYR A 20 8.57 5.32 -12.75
CA TYR A 20 7.22 5.49 -12.22
C TYR A 20 6.19 5.36 -13.33
N LEU A 21 4.98 4.99 -12.95
CA LEU A 21 3.83 4.92 -13.85
C LEU A 21 2.82 5.98 -13.47
N ASP A 22 2.23 6.61 -14.48
CA ASP A 22 1.14 7.57 -14.26
C ASP A 22 -0.13 6.84 -13.82
N VAL A 23 -0.82 7.44 -12.86
CA VAL A 23 -2.13 6.97 -12.41
C VAL A 23 -3.16 8.02 -12.79
N PHE A 24 -4.15 7.60 -13.57
CA PHE A 24 -5.20 8.48 -14.08
C PHE A 24 -6.44 8.39 -13.19
N GLU A 25 -7.02 9.55 -12.91
CA GLU A 25 -8.32 9.64 -12.25
C GLU A 25 -9.40 9.39 -13.30
N PRO A 26 -10.19 8.30 -13.22
CA PRO A 26 -11.17 7.99 -14.25
C PRO A 26 -12.23 9.06 -14.46
N ALA A 27 -12.63 9.77 -13.40
CA ALA A 27 -13.68 10.79 -13.50
C ALA A 27 -13.24 12.02 -14.34
N THR A 28 -11.95 12.32 -14.37
CA THR A 28 -11.43 13.52 -15.06
C THR A 28 -10.53 13.20 -16.24
N GLY A 29 -10.00 11.97 -16.31
CA GLY A 29 -8.99 11.58 -17.29
C GLY A 29 -7.62 12.19 -17.05
N GLN A 30 -7.39 12.82 -15.90
CA GLN A 30 -6.14 13.48 -15.55
C GLN A 30 -5.26 12.59 -14.68
N VAL A 31 -3.94 12.73 -14.86
CA VAL A 31 -2.96 12.10 -13.97
C VAL A 31 -2.99 12.81 -12.62
N TYR A 32 -3.15 12.07 -11.54
CA TYR A 32 -3.18 12.67 -10.20
C TYR A 32 -2.02 12.23 -9.30
N CYS A 33 -1.37 11.12 -9.62
CA CYS A 33 -0.16 10.67 -8.92
C CYS A 33 0.64 9.73 -9.80
N GLN A 34 1.82 9.34 -9.32
CA GLN A 34 2.63 8.31 -9.96
C GLN A 34 2.96 7.22 -8.96
N VAL A 35 2.98 5.98 -9.41
CA VAL A 35 3.34 4.82 -8.59
C VAL A 35 4.66 4.23 -9.08
N PRO A 36 5.43 3.57 -8.21
CA PRO A 36 6.67 2.93 -8.61
C PRO A 36 6.44 1.89 -9.70
N ASN A 37 7.25 1.93 -10.75
CA ASN A 37 7.37 0.83 -11.69
C ASN A 37 8.55 -0.03 -11.24
N SER A 38 8.31 -0.86 -10.23
CA SER A 38 9.36 -1.63 -9.56
C SER A 38 9.88 -2.75 -10.45
N ASN A 39 11.14 -3.10 -10.25
CA ASN A 39 11.80 -4.18 -10.98
C ASN A 39 12.10 -5.38 -10.06
N GLY A 40 12.85 -6.37 -10.57
CA GLY A 40 13.22 -7.56 -9.81
C GLY A 40 14.02 -7.26 -8.53
N ASP A 41 14.84 -6.22 -8.53
CA ASP A 41 15.63 -5.83 -7.35
C ASP A 41 14.71 -5.36 -6.22
N ASP A 42 13.67 -4.60 -6.54
CA ASP A 42 12.67 -4.15 -5.56
C ASP A 42 11.89 -5.34 -4.99
N ILE A 43 11.53 -6.29 -5.85
CA ILE A 43 10.83 -7.50 -5.44
C ILE A 43 11.70 -8.33 -4.51
N HIS A 44 13.00 -8.49 -4.82
CA HIS A 44 13.92 -9.22 -3.96
C HIS A 44 14.05 -8.58 -2.57
N LEU A 45 14.12 -7.26 -2.51
CA LEU A 45 14.15 -6.54 -1.23
C LEU A 45 12.90 -6.81 -0.41
N ALA A 46 11.73 -6.72 -1.04
CA ALA A 46 10.46 -6.95 -0.36
C ALA A 46 10.32 -8.39 0.13
N VAL A 47 10.65 -9.36 -0.71
CA VAL A 47 10.58 -10.79 -0.37
C VAL A 47 11.57 -11.14 0.75
N ASN A 48 12.81 -10.64 0.67
CA ASN A 48 13.81 -10.89 1.71
C ASN A 48 13.40 -10.29 3.05
N SER A 49 12.81 -9.10 3.04
CA SER A 49 12.26 -8.50 4.26
C SER A 49 11.15 -9.38 4.87
N ALA A 50 10.28 -9.91 4.04
CA ALA A 50 9.21 -10.81 4.50
C ALA A 50 9.77 -12.13 5.04
N ILE A 51 10.79 -12.70 4.39
CA ILE A 51 11.46 -13.92 4.85
C ILE A 51 12.09 -13.69 6.21
N ASP A 52 12.77 -12.57 6.40
CA ASP A 52 13.43 -12.23 7.68
C ASP A 52 12.41 -12.03 8.81
N ALA A 53 11.23 -11.49 8.52
CA ALA A 53 10.18 -11.28 9.50
C ALA A 53 9.37 -12.54 9.82
N PHE A 54 9.35 -13.52 8.92
CA PHE A 54 8.49 -14.69 9.03
C PHE A 54 8.69 -15.53 10.30
N PRO A 55 9.93 -15.85 10.74
CA PRO A 55 10.12 -16.68 11.92
C PRO A 55 9.45 -16.12 13.19
N GLU A 56 9.60 -14.83 13.43
CA GLU A 56 9.00 -14.15 14.57
C GLU A 56 7.48 -14.08 14.44
N TRP A 57 7.00 -13.67 13.27
CA TRP A 57 5.57 -13.57 13.00
C TRP A 57 4.87 -14.94 13.10
N SER A 58 5.45 -15.97 12.50
CA SER A 58 4.85 -17.32 12.50
C SER A 58 4.86 -17.97 13.87
N SER A 59 5.72 -17.51 14.80
CA SER A 59 5.76 -18.02 16.16
C SER A 59 4.63 -17.48 17.05
N LEU A 60 3.96 -16.41 16.61
CA LEU A 60 2.83 -15.85 17.34
C LEU A 60 1.63 -16.78 17.28
N SER A 61 0.81 -16.78 18.34
CA SER A 61 -0.46 -17.51 18.36
C SER A 61 -1.47 -16.88 17.41
N LEU A 62 -2.54 -17.62 17.11
CA LEU A 62 -3.66 -17.07 16.33
C LEU A 62 -4.24 -15.83 16.98
N ASP A 63 -4.39 -15.86 18.32
CA ASP A 63 -4.94 -14.73 19.06
C ASP A 63 -4.03 -13.50 18.96
N GLU A 64 -2.72 -13.68 19.10
CA GLU A 64 -1.75 -12.59 18.97
C GLU A 64 -1.76 -11.99 17.56
N ARG A 65 -1.80 -12.83 16.53
CA ARG A 65 -1.86 -12.35 15.14
C ARG A 65 -3.18 -11.64 14.83
N SER A 66 -4.28 -12.12 15.39
CA SER A 66 -5.59 -11.51 15.17
C SER A 66 -5.70 -10.11 15.75
N VAL A 67 -4.93 -9.79 16.81
CA VAL A 67 -4.86 -8.44 17.37
C VAL A 67 -4.35 -7.44 16.35
N TYR A 68 -3.34 -7.80 15.56
CA TYR A 68 -2.81 -6.93 14.50
C TYR A 68 -3.86 -6.65 13.42
N LEU A 69 -4.57 -7.69 12.95
CA LEU A 69 -5.61 -7.52 11.96
C LEU A 69 -6.77 -6.68 12.46
N LYS A 70 -7.15 -6.88 13.72
CA LYS A 70 -8.20 -6.11 14.37
C LYS A 70 -7.82 -4.64 14.49
N THR A 71 -6.58 -4.37 14.87
CA THR A 71 -6.05 -3.01 14.96
C THR A 71 -6.07 -2.32 13.59
N ILE A 72 -5.68 -3.02 12.53
CA ILE A 72 -5.75 -2.50 11.16
C ILE A 72 -7.19 -2.15 10.79
N ALA A 73 -8.14 -3.03 11.10
CA ALA A 73 -9.55 -2.80 10.82
C ALA A 73 -10.07 -1.55 11.54
N GLU A 74 -9.72 -1.38 12.81
CA GLU A 74 -10.10 -0.20 13.59
C GLU A 74 -9.50 1.09 13.04
N MET A 75 -8.25 1.03 12.59
CA MET A 75 -7.58 2.19 11.97
C MET A 75 -8.25 2.59 10.65
N ILE A 76 -8.63 1.62 9.82
CA ILE A 76 -9.35 1.88 8.58
C ILE A 76 -10.72 2.50 8.90
N GLU A 77 -11.44 1.94 9.86
CA GLU A 77 -12.75 2.42 10.27
C GLU A 77 -12.70 3.85 10.79
N SER A 78 -11.67 4.19 11.57
CA SER A 78 -11.48 5.55 12.09
C SER A 78 -11.15 6.58 11.01
N ARG A 79 -10.72 6.14 9.83
CA ARG A 79 -10.36 6.99 8.68
C ARG A 79 -11.19 6.63 7.44
N LEU A 80 -12.40 6.13 7.65
CA LEU A 80 -13.24 5.59 6.58
C LEU A 80 -13.49 6.60 5.46
N ASP A 81 -13.80 7.84 5.80
CA ASP A 81 -14.07 8.89 4.80
C ASP A 81 -12.84 9.16 3.92
N GLU A 82 -11.66 9.14 4.50
CA GLU A 82 -10.40 9.33 3.78
C GLU A 82 -10.17 8.19 2.79
N PHE A 83 -10.32 6.94 3.26
CA PHE A 83 -10.16 5.77 2.40
C PHE A 83 -11.21 5.74 1.27
N ALA A 84 -12.45 6.10 1.59
CA ALA A 84 -13.53 6.15 0.59
C ALA A 84 -13.21 7.16 -0.53
N LYS A 85 -12.65 8.31 -0.18
CA LYS A 85 -12.25 9.33 -1.16
C LYS A 85 -11.13 8.83 -2.08
N TYR A 86 -10.11 8.17 -1.52
CA TYR A 86 -9.03 7.60 -2.32
C TYR A 86 -9.55 6.52 -3.26
N GLU A 87 -10.41 5.64 -2.77
CA GLU A 87 -11.01 4.58 -3.57
C GLU A 87 -11.82 5.15 -4.73
N SER A 88 -12.66 6.13 -4.45
CA SER A 88 -13.48 6.79 -5.48
C SER A 88 -12.62 7.48 -6.53
N ARG A 89 -11.57 8.16 -6.10
CA ARG A 89 -10.67 8.88 -7.01
C ARG A 89 -9.91 7.93 -7.93
N ASP A 90 -9.43 6.82 -7.39
CA ASP A 90 -8.60 5.87 -8.14
C ASP A 90 -9.41 5.00 -9.10
N THR A 91 -10.58 4.55 -8.68
CA THR A 91 -11.40 3.60 -9.44
C THR A 91 -12.53 4.24 -10.24
N GLY A 92 -12.89 5.48 -9.92
CA GLY A 92 -14.07 6.15 -10.47
C GLY A 92 -15.39 5.71 -9.85
N LYS A 93 -15.35 4.83 -8.86
CA LYS A 93 -16.54 4.35 -8.16
C LYS A 93 -17.19 5.49 -7.36
N PRO A 94 -18.53 5.66 -7.42
CA PRO A 94 -19.20 6.67 -6.59
C PRO A 94 -18.93 6.45 -5.10
N ILE A 95 -18.70 7.54 -4.38
CA ILE A 95 -18.38 7.47 -2.95
C ILE A 95 -19.53 6.88 -2.11
N SER A 96 -20.76 6.98 -2.64
CA SER A 96 -21.95 6.45 -1.98
C SER A 96 -22.09 4.94 -2.09
N LEU A 97 -21.25 4.30 -2.87
CA LEU A 97 -21.23 2.85 -2.99
C LEU A 97 -20.17 2.26 -2.05
#